data_5e2dadd3b6535524f003a42b0db97e08
#
_entry.id   5e2dadd3b6535524f003a42b0db97e08
#
_cell.length_a   1.000
_cell.length_b   1.000
_cell.length_c   1.000
_cell.angle_alpha   90.00
_cell.angle_beta   90.00
_cell.angle_gamma   90.00
#
_symmetry.space_group_name_H-M   'P 1'
#
loop_
_entity.id
_entity.type
_entity.pdbx_description
1 polymer ?
#
loop_
_entity_poly.entity_id
_entity_poly.type
_entity_poly.pdbx_seq_one_letter_code
_entity_poly.pdbx_strand_id
1 'polypeptide(L)'
;MKQILLGTEGNQPFKITQQGVSRQHAQITIGDDGVWTLEDLNSTNGTFIRNEEGEMRRVGTLVINPMTFICLGPNNANGCSFYATHLVNPDDFIKESQYLNQLEDNFDAQEEHADKTARTIRMLIAIVSFIALVGSFVVSHGPLQVGLLRVGTAVSLLSTIFFNPNEKKKKLQEEREKFHTCPNPKCSHIMKSREIRMMQCTKCKCR
;
A
#
# COMPACT_ATOMS: atom_id res chain seq x y z
N MET A 1 32.88 4.20 7.06
CA MET A 1 31.63 4.83 7.57
C MET A 1 31.30 6.07 6.74
N LYS A 2 30.10 6.15 6.11
CA LYS A 2 29.65 7.28 5.28
C LYS A 2 28.47 7.97 5.96
N GLN A 3 28.56 9.29 6.12
CA GLN A 3 27.46 10.10 6.66
C GLN A 3 26.87 11.00 5.58
N ILE A 4 25.55 11.05 5.51
CA ILE A 4 24.80 11.88 4.56
C ILE A 4 23.83 12.72 5.37
N LEU A 5 24.06 14.03 5.37
CA LEU A 5 23.17 15.01 5.98
C LEU A 5 22.02 15.33 5.02
N LEU A 6 20.80 15.23 5.51
CA LEU A 6 19.57 15.48 4.74
C LEU A 6 18.94 16.80 5.15
N GLY A 7 18.57 17.61 4.17
CA GLY A 7 17.95 18.90 4.43
C GLY A 7 18.15 19.89 3.28
N THR A 8 17.64 21.11 3.45
CA THR A 8 17.82 22.15 2.40
C THR A 8 19.27 22.62 2.29
N GLU A 9 20.08 22.41 3.33
CA GLU A 9 21.54 22.64 3.38
C GLU A 9 22.31 21.33 3.59
N GLY A 10 21.70 20.17 3.29
CA GLY A 10 22.34 18.85 3.37
C GLY A 10 23.34 18.59 2.24
N ASN A 11 24.09 17.48 2.38
CA ASN A 11 25.06 17.01 1.37
C ASN A 11 24.52 15.84 0.53
N GLN A 12 23.21 15.58 0.58
CA GLN A 12 22.56 14.56 -0.24
C GLN A 12 22.73 14.88 -1.74
N PRO A 13 22.71 13.85 -2.63
CA PRO A 13 23.05 14.00 -4.06
C PRO A 13 21.98 14.73 -4.89
N PHE A 14 20.85 15.08 -4.30
CA PHE A 14 19.76 15.82 -4.96
C PHE A 14 19.35 17.04 -4.10
N LYS A 15 18.85 18.08 -4.78
CA LYS A 15 18.48 19.33 -4.10
C LYS A 15 17.09 19.21 -3.47
N ILE A 16 17.00 19.57 -2.19
CA ILE A 16 15.75 19.71 -1.43
C ILE A 16 15.43 21.22 -1.33
N THR A 17 14.23 21.61 -1.77
CA THR A 17 13.78 23.00 -1.78
C THR A 17 12.45 23.21 -1.07
N GLN A 18 11.87 22.15 -0.54
CA GLN A 18 10.55 22.16 0.11
C GLN A 18 10.61 22.92 1.44
N GLN A 19 9.66 23.83 1.63
CA GLN A 19 9.61 24.72 2.81
C GLN A 19 9.39 23.98 4.14
N GLY A 20 8.80 22.78 4.08
CA GLY A 20 8.57 21.95 5.26
C GLY A 20 9.80 21.16 5.71
N VAL A 21 10.93 21.27 5.00
CA VAL A 21 12.18 20.56 5.33
C VAL A 21 13.16 21.53 5.98
N SER A 22 13.69 21.16 7.16
CA SER A 22 14.69 21.94 7.90
C SER A 22 16.03 21.97 7.13
N ARG A 23 16.88 22.94 7.42
CA ARG A 23 18.22 23.07 6.82
C ARG A 23 19.05 21.82 7.05
N GLN A 24 19.15 21.37 8.29
CA GLN A 24 19.69 20.07 8.72
C GLN A 24 18.55 19.30 9.33
N HIS A 25 17.92 18.43 8.56
CA HIS A 25 16.65 17.78 8.93
C HIS A 25 16.88 16.42 9.58
N ALA A 26 17.66 15.59 8.92
CA ALA A 26 17.98 14.23 9.34
C ALA A 26 19.38 13.85 8.86
N GLN A 27 19.92 12.75 9.39
CA GLN A 27 21.19 12.19 8.98
C GLN A 27 21.02 10.71 8.68
N ILE A 28 21.68 10.23 7.63
CA ILE A 28 21.87 8.80 7.41
C ILE A 28 23.33 8.47 7.57
N THR A 29 23.58 7.47 8.42
CA THR A 29 24.90 6.87 8.61
C THR A 29 24.91 5.48 8.02
N ILE A 30 25.85 5.23 7.09
CA ILE A 30 26.10 3.90 6.50
C ILE A 30 27.37 3.36 7.13
N GLY A 31 27.23 2.32 7.97
CA GLY A 31 28.33 1.65 8.64
C GLY A 31 29.20 0.84 7.66
N ASP A 32 30.41 0.52 8.06
CA ASP A 32 31.31 -0.36 7.29
C ASP A 32 30.79 -1.80 7.23
N ASP A 33 29.91 -2.15 8.16
CA ASP A 33 29.12 -3.39 8.19
C ASP A 33 27.92 -3.40 7.23
N GLY A 34 27.69 -2.30 6.52
CA GLY A 34 26.57 -2.14 5.60
C GLY A 34 25.23 -1.78 6.27
N VAL A 35 25.22 -1.57 7.59
CA VAL A 35 24.01 -1.14 8.31
C VAL A 35 23.74 0.34 8.06
N TRP A 36 22.49 0.67 7.73
CA TRP A 36 22.03 2.04 7.52
C TRP A 36 21.22 2.50 8.73
N THR A 37 21.61 3.63 9.30
CA THR A 37 20.88 4.24 10.43
C THR A 37 20.39 5.62 10.01
N LEU A 38 19.08 5.85 10.12
CA LEU A 38 18.42 7.14 9.93
C LEU A 38 18.22 7.78 11.31
N GLU A 39 18.58 9.06 11.44
CA GLU A 39 18.40 9.86 12.65
C GLU A 39 17.79 11.21 12.31
N ASP A 40 16.70 11.58 12.99
CA ASP A 40 16.10 12.92 12.91
C ASP A 40 16.90 13.90 13.77
N LEU A 41 17.33 15.02 13.19
CA LEU A 41 18.14 16.03 13.87
C LEU A 41 17.29 17.14 14.51
N ASN A 42 16.27 16.75 15.25
CA ASN A 42 15.29 17.69 15.86
C ASN A 42 14.60 18.57 14.80
N SER A 43 14.21 17.97 13.70
CA SER A 43 13.57 18.71 12.63
C SER A 43 12.21 19.27 13.04
N THR A 44 11.83 20.41 12.47
CA THR A 44 10.57 21.12 12.83
C THR A 44 9.33 20.26 12.57
N ASN A 45 9.28 19.60 11.43
CA ASN A 45 8.09 18.84 10.99
C ASN A 45 8.26 17.33 11.13
N GLY A 46 9.43 16.84 11.53
CA GLY A 46 9.71 15.42 11.76
C GLY A 46 10.13 14.66 10.51
N THR A 47 10.77 13.53 10.76
CA THR A 47 11.16 12.54 9.77
C THR A 47 10.21 11.35 9.86
N PHE A 48 9.75 10.85 8.71
CA PHE A 48 8.80 9.74 8.64
C PHE A 48 9.33 8.66 7.70
N ILE A 49 8.93 7.42 7.97
CA ILE A 49 9.10 6.29 7.07
C ILE A 49 7.75 5.69 6.74
N ARG A 50 7.65 5.03 5.57
CA ARG A 50 6.49 4.20 5.22
C ARG A 50 6.67 2.82 5.83
N ASN A 51 5.69 2.37 6.61
CA ASN A 51 5.65 1.00 7.14
C ASN A 51 5.12 0.00 6.11
N GLU A 52 5.02 -1.28 6.48
CA GLU A 52 4.53 -2.36 5.61
C GLU A 52 3.05 -2.19 5.25
N GLU A 53 2.26 -1.53 6.10
CA GLU A 53 0.85 -1.20 5.86
C GLU A 53 0.66 0.06 4.98
N GLY A 54 1.76 0.66 4.49
CA GLY A 54 1.74 1.86 3.66
C GLY A 54 1.51 3.16 4.44
N GLU A 55 1.51 3.12 5.77
CA GLU A 55 1.30 4.28 6.62
C GLU A 55 2.61 5.00 6.94
N MET A 56 2.53 6.33 7.11
CA MET A 56 3.69 7.15 7.45
C MET A 56 3.86 7.19 8.97
N ARG A 57 4.97 6.61 9.46
CA ARG A 57 5.34 6.58 10.86
C ARG A 57 6.47 7.56 11.14
N ARG A 58 6.30 8.44 12.14
CA ARG A 58 7.36 9.34 12.61
C ARG A 58 8.46 8.53 13.32
N VAL A 59 9.72 8.89 13.03
CA VAL A 59 10.89 8.23 13.60
C VAL A 59 11.87 9.27 14.15
N GLY A 60 12.57 8.90 15.24
CA GLY A 60 13.73 9.64 15.75
C GLY A 60 15.00 9.00 15.22
N THR A 61 15.34 7.80 15.71
CA THR A 61 16.48 7.01 15.23
C THR A 61 16.00 5.60 14.88
N LEU A 62 16.38 5.11 13.70
CA LEU A 62 15.95 3.78 13.22
C LEU A 62 17.00 3.18 12.28
N VAL A 63 17.21 1.88 12.40
CA VAL A 63 17.92 1.09 11.39
C VAL A 63 17.00 0.90 10.19
N ILE A 64 17.46 1.25 9.01
CA ILE A 64 16.72 1.19 7.76
C ILE A 64 17.44 0.32 6.73
N ASN A 65 16.76 0.01 5.65
CA ASN A 65 17.34 -0.63 4.48
C ASN A 65 17.32 0.33 3.26
N PRO A 66 18.08 0.04 2.20
CA PRO A 66 18.10 0.89 1.00
C PRO A 66 16.73 1.13 0.36
N MET A 67 15.77 0.21 0.54
CA MET A 67 14.41 0.31 -0.01
C MET A 67 13.43 1.02 0.94
N THR A 68 13.89 1.52 2.09
CA THR A 68 13.04 2.29 2.99
C THR A 68 12.61 3.60 2.33
N PHE A 69 11.30 3.84 2.28
CA PHE A 69 10.74 5.10 1.81
C PHE A 69 10.73 6.12 2.95
N ILE A 70 11.42 7.22 2.76
CA ILE A 70 11.64 8.28 3.75
C ILE A 70 10.88 9.52 3.30
N CYS A 71 10.25 10.20 4.25
CA CYS A 71 9.65 11.52 4.05
C CYS A 71 10.21 12.49 5.08
N LEU A 72 10.80 13.57 4.63
CA LEU A 72 11.29 14.69 5.43
C LEU A 72 10.22 15.78 5.43
N GLY A 73 9.73 16.11 6.64
CA GLY A 73 8.63 17.07 6.81
C GLY A 73 7.25 16.48 6.53
N PRO A 74 6.23 17.31 6.27
CA PRO A 74 4.86 16.84 6.10
C PRO A 74 4.69 16.01 4.82
N ASN A 75 3.82 15.01 4.88
CA ASN A 75 3.52 14.14 3.72
C ASN A 75 2.61 14.85 2.70
N ASN A 76 3.10 15.95 2.13
CA ASN A 76 2.43 16.76 1.10
C ASN A 76 3.49 17.50 0.24
N ALA A 77 3.08 18.46 -0.57
CA ALA A 77 3.97 19.24 -1.44
C ALA A 77 5.08 20.03 -0.70
N ASN A 78 4.93 20.26 0.62
CA ASN A 78 5.92 20.95 1.44
C ASN A 78 6.97 20.01 2.06
N GLY A 79 6.82 18.70 1.93
CA GLY A 79 7.79 17.68 2.33
C GLY A 79 8.55 17.11 1.16
N CYS A 80 9.63 16.38 1.45
CA CYS A 80 10.46 15.70 0.46
C CYS A 80 10.45 14.20 0.74
N SER A 81 10.03 13.40 -0.24
CA SER A 81 9.94 11.94 -0.11
C SER A 81 10.82 11.24 -1.14
N PHE A 82 11.54 10.20 -0.72
CA PHE A 82 12.45 9.44 -1.57
C PHE A 82 12.75 8.07 -0.95
N TYR A 83 13.27 7.14 -1.75
CA TYR A 83 13.86 5.90 -1.23
C TYR A 83 15.30 6.13 -0.80
N ALA A 84 15.73 5.46 0.28
CA ALA A 84 17.07 5.64 0.85
C ALA A 84 18.20 5.33 -0.17
N THR A 85 17.98 4.40 -1.10
CA THR A 85 18.93 4.05 -2.16
C THR A 85 19.31 5.23 -3.05
N HIS A 86 18.43 6.24 -3.23
CA HIS A 86 18.73 7.45 -4.03
C HIS A 86 19.87 8.31 -3.44
N LEU A 87 20.22 8.09 -2.18
CA LEU A 87 21.36 8.74 -1.55
C LEU A 87 22.71 8.20 -2.02
N VAL A 88 22.69 7.01 -2.63
CA VAL A 88 23.89 6.36 -3.17
C VAL A 88 23.86 6.33 -4.71
N ASN A 89 22.69 6.05 -5.28
CA ASN A 89 22.45 5.97 -6.72
C ASN A 89 21.27 6.89 -7.11
N PRO A 90 21.47 8.20 -7.24
CA PRO A 90 20.38 9.17 -7.39
C PRO A 90 19.61 9.08 -8.72
N ASP A 91 20.19 8.45 -9.72
CA ASP A 91 19.62 8.37 -11.07
C ASP A 91 19.21 6.93 -11.46
N ASP A 92 19.40 5.96 -10.57
CA ASP A 92 19.00 4.55 -10.79
C ASP A 92 17.71 4.25 -10.04
N PHE A 93 16.62 4.11 -10.76
CA PHE A 93 15.27 3.80 -10.23
C PHE A 93 14.81 2.37 -10.58
N ILE A 94 15.68 1.54 -11.16
CA ILE A 94 15.31 0.20 -11.65
C ILE A 94 14.85 -0.69 -10.50
N LYS A 95 15.58 -0.68 -9.38
CA LYS A 95 15.25 -1.51 -8.21
C LYS A 95 13.92 -1.13 -7.58
N GLU A 96 13.65 0.18 -7.46
CA GLU A 96 12.40 0.70 -6.93
C GLU A 96 11.23 0.40 -7.85
N SER A 97 11.43 0.54 -9.15
CA SER A 97 10.41 0.19 -10.15
C SER A 97 10.11 -1.31 -10.14
N GLN A 98 11.12 -2.16 -9.97
CA GLN A 98 10.93 -3.61 -9.79
C GLN A 98 10.19 -3.94 -8.50
N TYR A 99 10.54 -3.29 -7.39
CA TYR A 99 9.86 -3.46 -6.11
C TYR A 99 8.38 -3.05 -6.20
N LEU A 100 8.07 -1.90 -6.81
CA LEU A 100 6.70 -1.46 -7.03
C LEU A 100 5.91 -2.44 -7.91
N ASN A 101 6.55 -3.00 -8.93
CA ASN A 101 5.91 -4.01 -9.79
C ASN A 101 5.62 -5.31 -9.03
N GLN A 102 6.55 -5.79 -8.19
CA GLN A 102 6.32 -6.96 -7.33
C GLN A 102 5.19 -6.72 -6.33
N LEU A 103 5.14 -5.50 -5.76
CA LEU A 103 4.07 -5.12 -4.84
C LEU A 103 2.71 -5.13 -5.54
N GLU A 104 2.65 -4.64 -6.79
CA GLU A 104 1.45 -4.65 -7.61
C GLU A 104 0.98 -6.08 -7.92
N ASP A 105 1.91 -7.00 -8.22
CA ASP A 105 1.60 -8.42 -8.41
C ASP A 105 1.02 -9.06 -7.13
N ASN A 106 1.53 -8.68 -5.96
CA ASN A 106 0.99 -9.15 -4.68
C ASN A 106 -0.44 -8.63 -4.43
N PHE A 107 -0.73 -7.36 -4.75
CA PHE A 107 -2.08 -6.80 -4.65
C PHE A 107 -3.05 -7.50 -5.61
N ASP A 108 -2.64 -7.78 -6.84
CA ASP A 108 -3.46 -8.51 -7.81
C ASP A 108 -3.75 -9.94 -7.35
N ALA A 109 -2.75 -10.64 -6.79
CA ALA A 109 -2.94 -11.97 -6.22
C ALA A 109 -3.92 -11.96 -5.04
N GLN A 110 -3.86 -10.95 -4.17
CA GLN A 110 -4.81 -10.79 -3.06
C GLN A 110 -6.23 -10.50 -3.57
N GLU A 111 -6.38 -9.66 -4.59
CA GLU A 111 -7.66 -9.36 -5.22
C GLU A 111 -8.28 -10.61 -5.86
N GLU A 112 -7.48 -11.38 -6.60
CA GLU A 112 -7.92 -12.64 -7.21
C GLU A 112 -8.34 -13.67 -6.15
N HIS A 113 -7.59 -13.78 -5.06
CA HIS A 113 -7.93 -14.68 -3.95
C HIS A 113 -9.25 -14.26 -3.28
N ALA A 114 -9.44 -12.95 -3.05
CA ALA A 114 -10.68 -12.43 -2.49
C ALA A 114 -11.87 -12.71 -3.41
N ASP A 115 -11.71 -12.57 -4.73
CA ASP A 115 -12.76 -12.87 -5.71
C ASP A 115 -13.09 -14.37 -5.78
N LYS A 116 -12.09 -15.24 -5.75
CA LYS A 116 -12.30 -16.70 -5.69
C LYS A 116 -13.09 -17.08 -4.44
N THR A 117 -12.69 -16.57 -3.29
CA THR A 117 -13.37 -16.81 -2.01
C THR A 117 -14.82 -16.32 -2.05
N ALA A 118 -15.06 -15.11 -2.57
CA ALA A 118 -16.40 -14.55 -2.69
C ALA A 118 -17.30 -15.38 -3.63
N ARG A 119 -16.76 -15.89 -4.75
CA ARG A 119 -17.49 -16.78 -5.66
C ARG A 119 -17.85 -18.08 -4.99
N THR A 120 -16.91 -18.72 -4.28
CA THR A 120 -17.16 -19.99 -3.55
C THR A 120 -18.25 -19.81 -2.52
N ILE A 121 -18.21 -18.74 -1.72
CA ILE A 121 -19.23 -18.45 -0.72
C ILE A 121 -20.61 -18.25 -1.38
N ARG A 122 -20.69 -17.48 -2.47
CA ARG A 122 -21.95 -17.27 -3.21
C ARG A 122 -22.52 -18.60 -3.74
N MET A 123 -21.67 -19.47 -4.27
CA MET A 123 -22.08 -20.79 -4.76
C MET A 123 -22.64 -21.65 -3.60
N LEU A 124 -21.98 -21.69 -2.44
CA LEU A 124 -22.45 -22.43 -1.27
C LEU A 124 -23.81 -21.92 -0.80
N ILE A 125 -23.98 -20.58 -0.74
CA ILE A 125 -25.25 -19.97 -0.35
C ILE A 125 -26.37 -20.34 -1.36
N ALA A 126 -26.07 -20.29 -2.65
CA ALA A 126 -27.02 -20.67 -3.70
C ALA A 126 -27.46 -22.15 -3.56
N ILE A 127 -26.49 -23.05 -3.28
CA ILE A 127 -26.77 -24.47 -3.07
C ILE A 127 -27.69 -24.68 -1.84
N VAL A 128 -27.37 -24.05 -0.70
CA VAL A 128 -28.18 -24.12 0.52
C VAL A 128 -29.59 -23.59 0.27
N SER A 129 -29.71 -22.44 -0.39
CA SER A 129 -31.00 -21.84 -0.74
C SER A 129 -31.81 -22.73 -1.68
N PHE A 130 -31.16 -23.37 -2.65
CA PHE A 130 -31.79 -24.31 -3.59
C PHE A 130 -32.29 -25.58 -2.89
N ILE A 131 -31.46 -26.15 -1.98
CA ILE A 131 -31.87 -27.32 -1.18
C ILE A 131 -33.08 -26.98 -0.30
N ALA A 132 -33.11 -25.82 0.35
CA ALA A 132 -34.23 -25.35 1.15
C ALA A 132 -35.51 -25.18 0.32
N LEU A 133 -35.38 -24.68 -0.91
CA LEU A 133 -36.47 -24.51 -1.86
C LEU A 133 -37.05 -25.86 -2.32
N VAL A 134 -36.19 -26.79 -2.77
CA VAL A 134 -36.60 -28.11 -3.20
C VAL A 134 -37.21 -28.89 -2.02
N GLY A 135 -36.61 -28.82 -0.84
CA GLY A 135 -37.17 -29.42 0.39
C GLY A 135 -38.56 -28.91 0.72
N SER A 136 -38.84 -27.62 0.46
CA SER A 136 -40.17 -27.06 0.68
C SER A 136 -41.27 -27.61 -0.26
N PHE A 137 -40.87 -28.07 -1.47
CA PHE A 137 -41.78 -28.73 -2.42
C PHE A 137 -42.07 -30.21 -2.04
N VAL A 138 -41.10 -30.90 -1.45
CA VAL A 138 -41.22 -32.31 -1.05
C VAL A 138 -42.11 -32.42 0.23
N VAL A 139 -42.01 -31.45 1.13
CA VAL A 139 -42.84 -31.38 2.34
C VAL A 139 -44.15 -30.64 1.99
N SER A 140 -45.10 -31.37 1.42
CA SER A 140 -46.41 -30.81 1.09
C SER A 140 -47.28 -30.64 2.34
N HIS A 141 -47.55 -29.40 2.70
CA HIS A 141 -48.43 -28.89 3.73
C HIS A 141 -47.98 -29.08 5.21
N GLY A 142 -47.68 -27.93 5.86
CA GLY A 142 -47.44 -27.89 7.30
C GLY A 142 -46.44 -26.81 7.75
N PRO A 143 -46.26 -26.66 9.06
CA PRO A 143 -45.34 -25.64 9.63
C PRO A 143 -43.87 -25.82 9.18
N LEU A 144 -43.45 -27.03 8.80
CA LEU A 144 -42.12 -27.36 8.28
C LEU A 144 -41.84 -26.71 6.91
N GLN A 145 -42.83 -26.65 5.99
CA GLN A 145 -42.68 -26.00 4.68
C GLN A 145 -42.41 -24.50 4.83
N VAL A 146 -43.20 -23.85 5.72
CA VAL A 146 -43.04 -22.42 6.01
C VAL A 146 -41.68 -22.15 6.69
N GLY A 147 -41.22 -23.09 7.54
CA GLY A 147 -39.91 -23.01 8.18
C GLY A 147 -38.75 -23.06 7.16
N LEU A 148 -38.77 -24.01 6.22
CA LEU A 148 -37.73 -24.15 5.18
C LEU A 148 -37.64 -22.92 4.27
N LEU A 149 -38.77 -22.35 3.84
CA LEU A 149 -38.82 -21.12 3.05
C LEU A 149 -38.24 -19.92 3.82
N ARG A 150 -38.57 -19.77 5.11
CA ARG A 150 -38.01 -18.70 5.96
C ARG A 150 -36.52 -18.85 6.18
N VAL A 151 -35.99 -20.07 6.35
CA VAL A 151 -34.54 -20.30 6.46
C VAL A 151 -33.85 -19.95 5.18
N GLY A 152 -34.33 -20.35 4.00
CA GLY A 152 -33.75 -20.03 2.69
C GLY A 152 -33.68 -18.52 2.45
N THR A 153 -34.76 -17.78 2.76
CA THR A 153 -34.78 -16.32 2.63
C THR A 153 -33.88 -15.62 3.63
N ALA A 154 -33.84 -16.08 4.88
CA ALA A 154 -32.98 -15.50 5.91
C ALA A 154 -31.48 -15.68 5.57
N VAL A 155 -31.06 -16.85 5.11
CA VAL A 155 -29.69 -17.13 4.67
C VAL A 155 -29.31 -16.24 3.49
N SER A 156 -30.21 -16.05 2.51
CA SER A 156 -29.98 -15.17 1.38
C SER A 156 -29.81 -13.71 1.81
N LEU A 157 -30.66 -13.20 2.69
CA LEU A 157 -30.59 -11.83 3.21
C LEU A 157 -29.33 -11.59 4.06
N LEU A 158 -28.99 -12.52 4.95
CA LEU A 158 -27.78 -12.42 5.76
C LEU A 158 -26.51 -12.38 4.89
N SER A 159 -26.49 -13.12 3.79
CA SER A 159 -25.37 -13.13 2.88
C SER A 159 -25.10 -11.77 2.22
N THR A 160 -26.15 -11.01 1.90
CA THR A 160 -26.02 -9.67 1.31
C THR A 160 -25.50 -8.64 2.31
N ILE A 161 -25.79 -8.83 3.59
CA ILE A 161 -25.35 -7.93 4.67
C ILE A 161 -23.91 -8.23 5.09
N PHE A 162 -23.56 -9.49 5.29
CA PHE A 162 -22.26 -9.89 5.85
C PHE A 162 -21.16 -10.08 4.80
N PHE A 163 -21.49 -10.31 3.53
CA PHE A 163 -20.53 -10.50 2.45
C PHE A 163 -20.63 -9.41 1.40
N ASN A 164 -20.08 -8.23 1.72
CA ASN A 164 -19.92 -7.16 0.75
C ASN A 164 -18.50 -7.21 0.15
N PRO A 165 -18.27 -7.86 -1.01
CA PRO A 165 -16.95 -7.97 -1.63
C PRO A 165 -16.40 -6.61 -2.08
N ASN A 166 -17.30 -5.63 -2.30
CA ASN A 166 -16.90 -4.32 -2.76
C ASN A 166 -16.16 -3.51 -1.68
N GLU A 167 -16.50 -3.72 -0.41
CA GLU A 167 -15.82 -3.06 0.71
C GLU A 167 -14.37 -3.55 0.87
N LYS A 168 -14.14 -4.86 0.73
CA LYS A 168 -12.78 -5.42 0.76
C LYS A 168 -11.93 -4.93 -0.41
N LYS A 169 -12.51 -4.89 -1.63
CA LYS A 169 -11.82 -4.35 -2.81
C LYS A 169 -11.49 -2.87 -2.65
N LYS A 170 -12.40 -2.09 -2.09
CA LYS A 170 -12.16 -0.66 -1.83
C LYS A 170 -11.01 -0.45 -0.86
N LYS A 171 -10.96 -1.20 0.25
CA LYS A 171 -9.84 -1.13 1.21
C LYS A 171 -8.51 -1.51 0.56
N LEU A 172 -8.49 -2.60 -0.21
CA LEU A 172 -7.29 -3.03 -0.93
C LEU A 172 -6.82 -1.99 -1.94
N GLN A 173 -7.74 -1.30 -2.61
CA GLN A 173 -7.41 -0.21 -3.52
C GLN A 173 -6.86 1.02 -2.81
N GLU A 174 -7.43 1.40 -1.67
CA GLU A 174 -6.93 2.49 -0.82
C GLU A 174 -5.51 2.18 -0.30
N GLU A 175 -5.23 0.93 0.09
CA GLU A 175 -3.89 0.49 0.47
C GLU A 175 -2.92 0.54 -0.71
N ARG A 176 -3.31 0.03 -1.88
CA ARG A 176 -2.53 0.05 -3.13
C ARG A 176 -2.10 1.48 -3.49
N GLU A 177 -3.02 2.45 -3.44
CA GLU A 177 -2.75 3.84 -3.80
C GLU A 177 -1.69 4.51 -2.91
N LYS A 178 -1.53 4.07 -1.66
CA LYS A 178 -0.49 4.58 -0.74
C LYS A 178 0.93 4.33 -1.26
N PHE A 179 1.14 3.29 -2.07
CA PHE A 179 2.45 2.91 -2.61
C PHE A 179 2.73 3.45 -4.02
N HIS A 180 1.73 3.96 -4.70
CA HIS A 180 1.80 4.37 -6.11
C HIS A 180 2.60 5.68 -6.37
N THR A 181 3.52 6.04 -5.51
CA THR A 181 4.34 7.25 -5.69
C THR A 181 5.52 6.95 -6.61
N CYS A 182 5.77 7.83 -7.59
CA CYS A 182 6.92 7.74 -8.47
C CYS A 182 8.23 7.66 -7.67
N PRO A 183 9.13 6.72 -7.98
CA PRO A 183 10.39 6.57 -7.26
C PRO A 183 11.32 7.78 -7.39
N ASN A 184 11.18 8.60 -8.43
CA ASN A 184 11.96 9.81 -8.59
C ASN A 184 11.51 10.89 -7.60
N PRO A 185 12.36 11.30 -6.62
CA PRO A 185 12.01 12.27 -5.59
C PRO A 185 11.65 13.66 -6.13
N LYS A 186 12.08 13.98 -7.34
CA LYS A 186 11.77 15.25 -8.01
C LYS A 186 10.40 15.24 -8.71
N CYS A 187 9.74 14.08 -8.80
CA CYS A 187 8.55 13.92 -9.62
C CYS A 187 7.25 14.07 -8.85
N SER A 188 7.11 13.46 -7.68
CA SER A 188 5.90 13.43 -6.82
C SER A 188 4.62 13.05 -7.57
N HIS A 189 4.74 12.26 -8.67
CA HIS A 189 3.59 11.81 -9.45
C HIS A 189 3.01 10.54 -8.82
N ILE A 190 1.69 10.47 -8.68
CA ILE A 190 1.01 9.23 -8.30
C ILE A 190 0.83 8.39 -9.56
N MET A 191 1.55 7.28 -9.63
CA MET A 191 1.57 6.37 -10.77
C MET A 191 0.30 5.52 -10.79
N LYS A 192 -0.22 5.24 -11.99
CA LYS A 192 -1.28 4.25 -12.18
C LYS A 192 -0.67 2.86 -12.28
N SER A 193 -1.43 1.81 -11.96
CA SER A 193 -1.00 0.40 -12.07
C SER A 193 -0.34 0.08 -13.42
N ARG A 194 -0.87 0.65 -14.52
CA ARG A 194 -0.28 0.49 -15.85
C ARG A 194 1.14 1.07 -15.96
N GLU A 195 1.40 2.22 -15.33
CA GLU A 195 2.73 2.88 -15.35
C GLU A 195 3.73 2.06 -14.53
N ILE A 196 3.29 1.51 -13.40
CA ILE A 196 4.08 0.63 -12.53
C ILE A 196 4.47 -0.63 -13.29
N ARG A 197 3.52 -1.28 -13.98
CA ARG A 197 3.79 -2.48 -14.81
C ARG A 197 4.73 -2.21 -15.98
N MET A 198 4.67 -1.02 -16.55
CA MET A 198 5.60 -0.57 -17.61
C MET A 198 6.94 -0.14 -17.04
N MET A 199 7.10 -0.11 -15.70
CA MET A 199 8.27 0.40 -14.99
C MET A 199 8.71 1.78 -15.54
N GLN A 200 7.75 2.63 -15.88
CA GLN A 200 8.01 3.95 -16.44
C GLN A 200 6.96 4.96 -16.01
N CYS A 201 7.40 6.01 -15.33
CA CYS A 201 6.56 7.15 -15.01
C CYS A 201 6.24 7.96 -16.26
N THR A 202 4.95 8.26 -16.51
CA THR A 202 4.55 9.06 -17.70
C THR A 202 4.96 10.52 -17.59
N LYS A 203 5.15 11.05 -16.37
CA LYS A 203 5.50 12.45 -16.11
C LYS A 203 6.99 12.73 -16.27
N CYS A 204 7.87 11.98 -15.60
CA CYS A 204 9.32 12.23 -15.60
C CYS A 204 10.12 11.26 -16.46
N LYS A 205 9.48 10.20 -16.99
CA LYS A 205 10.09 9.17 -17.84
C LYS A 205 11.18 8.35 -17.15
N CYS A 206 11.34 8.43 -15.82
CA CYS A 206 12.27 7.56 -15.09
C CYS A 206 11.88 6.08 -15.28
N ARG A 207 12.89 5.23 -15.32
CA ARG A 207 12.80 3.78 -15.45
C ARG A 207 13.60 3.12 -14.35
#